data_c7d46017728b67fb63e1cc3886917336
#
_entry.id   c7d46017728b67fb63e1cc3886917336
#
_cell.length_a   1.000
_cell.length_b   1.000
_cell.length_c   1.000
_cell.angle_alpha   90.00
_cell.angle_beta   90.00
_cell.angle_gamma   90.00
#
_symmetry.space_group_name_H-M   'P 1'
#
loop_
_entity.id
_entity.type
_entity.pdbx_description
1 polymer ?
#
loop_
_entity_poly.entity_id
_entity_poly.type
_entity_poly.pdbx_seq_one_letter_code
_entity_poly.pdbx_strand_id
1 'polypeptide(L)'
;MISIGKKNLITDVDGILVGNSHDVQICTGCTVVTPIEGTIASADVRGGAPGTREVGALNPYNLVDNVDSIVLSGGSTWGLEAASSVASFIGAKGRGYKPSNFSKNVPMIPGAILYDLANGGDKDWGANPPYADLGVKAASNLSLIHI
;
A
#
# COMPACT_ATOMS: atom_id res chain seq x y z
N MET A 1 20.92 22.10 -3.64
CA MET A 1 21.05 21.37 -4.94
C MET A 1 20.48 19.99 -4.74
N ILE A 2 19.54 19.56 -5.56
CA ILE A 2 18.97 18.20 -5.51
C ILE A 2 19.93 17.29 -6.27
N SER A 3 20.39 16.21 -5.65
CA SER A 3 21.23 15.19 -6.27
C SER A 3 20.45 13.88 -6.41
N ILE A 4 20.74 13.16 -7.47
CA ILE A 4 20.19 11.81 -7.70
C ILE A 4 20.85 10.84 -6.69
N GLY A 5 20.06 9.98 -6.06
CA GLY A 5 20.55 8.91 -5.21
C GLY A 5 21.35 7.85 -5.97
N LYS A 6 22.06 6.99 -5.26
CA LYS A 6 22.99 6.00 -5.87
C LYS A 6 22.34 5.04 -6.84
N LYS A 7 21.10 4.62 -6.58
CA LYS A 7 20.33 3.69 -7.40
C LYS A 7 19.26 4.39 -8.25
N ASN A 8 19.01 5.67 -7.96
CA ASN A 8 17.89 6.42 -8.49
C ASN A 8 16.53 5.73 -8.20
N LEU A 9 16.38 5.18 -7.02
CA LEU A 9 15.21 4.46 -6.53
C LEU A 9 14.71 5.09 -5.23
N ILE A 10 13.45 4.91 -4.91
CA ILE A 10 12.87 5.33 -3.62
C ILE A 10 13.61 4.69 -2.43
N THR A 11 14.16 3.50 -2.63
CA THR A 11 14.97 2.78 -1.63
C THR A 11 16.37 3.35 -1.43
N ASP A 12 16.73 4.43 -2.10
CA ASP A 12 17.90 5.26 -1.73
C ASP A 12 17.64 6.08 -0.46
N VAL A 13 16.37 6.20 -0.07
CA VAL A 13 15.99 6.72 1.25
C VAL A 13 16.13 5.61 2.27
N ASP A 14 17.04 5.80 3.23
CA ASP A 14 17.31 4.81 4.27
C ASP A 14 16.02 4.45 5.04
N GLY A 15 15.81 3.16 5.26
CA GLY A 15 14.67 2.68 6.01
C GLY A 15 13.37 2.52 5.20
N ILE A 16 13.38 2.72 3.88
CA ILE A 16 12.24 2.45 3.01
C ILE A 16 12.41 1.11 2.29
N LEU A 17 11.43 0.24 2.47
CA LEU A 17 11.29 -1.02 1.74
C LEU A 17 10.19 -0.89 0.70
N VAL A 18 10.36 -1.54 -0.45
CA VAL A 18 9.33 -1.61 -1.49
C VAL A 18 9.13 -3.06 -1.91
N GLY A 19 7.89 -3.44 -2.09
CA GLY A 19 7.51 -4.72 -2.66
C GLY A 19 6.49 -4.53 -3.77
N ASN A 20 6.66 -5.27 -4.85
CA ASN A 20 5.80 -5.22 -6.00
C ASN A 20 5.22 -6.61 -6.30
N SER A 21 4.02 -6.61 -6.82
CA SER A 21 3.40 -7.76 -7.45
C SER A 21 2.59 -7.31 -8.66
N HIS A 22 2.48 -8.18 -9.64
CA HIS A 22 1.67 -7.92 -10.84
C HIS A 22 1.04 -9.22 -11.35
N ASP A 23 0.02 -9.04 -12.15
CA ASP A 23 -0.63 -10.11 -12.91
C ASP A 23 -0.66 -9.71 -14.39
N VAL A 24 0.09 -10.45 -15.21
CA VAL A 24 0.21 -10.15 -16.65
C VAL A 24 -1.04 -10.53 -17.44
N GLN A 25 -1.83 -11.51 -16.96
CA GLN A 25 -3.08 -11.90 -17.62
C GLN A 25 -4.15 -10.85 -17.42
N ILE A 26 -4.19 -10.29 -16.21
CA ILE A 26 -5.13 -9.24 -15.83
C ILE A 26 -4.61 -7.85 -16.23
N CYS A 27 -3.33 -7.70 -16.53
CA CYS A 27 -2.66 -6.41 -16.79
C CYS A 27 -2.85 -5.41 -15.63
N THR A 28 -2.55 -5.83 -14.42
CA THR A 28 -2.68 -5.03 -13.20
C THR A 28 -1.57 -5.33 -12.21
N GLY A 29 -1.48 -4.56 -11.12
CA GLY A 29 -0.49 -4.80 -10.09
C GLY A 29 -0.73 -4.02 -8.81
N CYS A 30 0.14 -4.30 -7.84
CA CYS A 30 0.16 -3.65 -6.54
C CYS A 30 1.60 -3.36 -6.11
N THR A 31 1.79 -2.20 -5.53
CA THR A 31 3.06 -1.78 -4.90
C THR A 31 2.80 -1.45 -3.44
N VAL A 32 3.65 -1.98 -2.57
CA VAL A 32 3.65 -1.70 -1.14
C VAL A 32 4.93 -0.99 -0.77
N VAL A 33 4.82 0.18 -0.16
CA VAL A 33 5.94 0.96 0.36
C VAL A 33 5.85 0.93 1.88
N THR A 34 6.88 0.40 2.52
CA THR A 34 6.89 0.18 3.97
C THR A 34 8.13 0.81 4.60
N PRO A 35 7.98 1.75 5.52
CA PRO A 35 9.11 2.17 6.36
C PRO A 35 9.48 1.04 7.32
N ILE A 36 10.76 0.85 7.62
CA ILE A 36 11.25 -0.13 8.61
C ILE A 36 10.68 0.22 9.99
N GLU A 37 10.68 1.49 10.32
CA GLU A 37 10.01 2.05 11.51
C GLU A 37 8.79 2.85 11.07
N GLY A 38 7.81 3.04 11.95
CA GLY A 38 6.65 3.88 11.66
C GLY A 38 7.07 5.28 11.25
N THR A 39 6.39 5.87 10.28
CA THR A 39 6.71 7.19 9.75
C THR A 39 5.47 8.06 9.59
N ILE A 40 5.68 9.37 9.63
CA ILE A 40 4.62 10.35 9.33
C ILE A 40 4.40 10.37 7.82
N ALA A 41 3.14 10.38 7.42
CA ALA A 41 2.76 10.53 6.02
C ALA A 41 1.69 11.60 5.86
N SER A 42 1.61 12.17 4.68
CA SER A 42 0.53 13.05 4.28
C SER A 42 0.08 12.74 2.86
N ALA A 43 -1.11 13.17 2.50
CA ALA A 43 -1.66 13.00 1.17
C ALA A 43 -2.39 14.26 0.73
N ASP A 44 -2.32 14.52 -0.57
CA ASP A 44 -3.12 15.54 -1.24
C ASP A 44 -4.06 14.83 -2.23
N VAL A 45 -5.35 14.87 -1.97
CA VAL A 45 -6.37 14.17 -2.75
C VAL A 45 -7.07 15.18 -3.67
N ARG A 46 -6.86 15.01 -4.97
CA ARG A 46 -7.43 15.90 -5.99
C ARG A 46 -8.20 15.11 -7.05
N GLY A 47 -9.10 15.78 -7.74
CA GLY A 47 -9.90 15.23 -8.81
C GLY A 47 -11.30 14.77 -8.38
N GLY A 48 -12.09 14.36 -9.36
CA GLY A 48 -13.52 14.10 -9.17
C GLY A 48 -13.86 12.67 -8.70
N ALA A 49 -12.89 11.74 -8.73
CA ALA A 49 -13.12 10.35 -8.37
C ALA A 49 -11.93 9.76 -7.58
N PRO A 50 -11.65 10.28 -6.39
CA PRO A 50 -10.54 9.78 -5.58
C PRO A 50 -10.83 8.35 -5.10
N GLY A 51 -9.97 7.42 -5.47
CA GLY A 51 -9.99 6.05 -4.96
C GLY A 51 -8.93 5.88 -3.88
N THR A 52 -9.30 6.11 -2.63
CA THR A 52 -8.36 6.09 -1.49
C THR A 52 -8.92 5.33 -0.30
N ARG A 53 -8.02 4.82 0.55
CA ARG A 53 -8.34 4.18 1.82
C ARG A 53 -7.55 4.85 2.94
N GLU A 54 -8.21 5.14 4.05
CA GLU A 54 -7.62 5.69 5.29
C GLU A 54 -6.84 7.01 5.16
N VAL A 55 -6.98 7.74 4.06
CA VAL A 55 -6.29 9.02 3.86
C VAL A 55 -6.74 10.06 4.90
N GLY A 56 -8.00 10.00 5.34
CA GLY A 56 -8.49 10.85 6.42
C GLY A 56 -7.73 10.68 7.74
N ALA A 57 -7.18 9.50 7.99
CA ALA A 57 -6.39 9.21 9.19
C ALA A 57 -5.03 9.93 9.22
N LEU A 58 -4.55 10.41 8.06
CA LEU A 58 -3.29 11.16 7.94
C LEU A 58 -3.39 12.61 8.43
N ASN A 59 -4.60 13.05 8.80
CA ASN A 59 -4.78 14.39 9.32
C ASN A 59 -4.05 14.54 10.67
N PRO A 60 -3.23 15.59 10.87
CA PRO A 60 -2.43 15.78 12.08
C PRO A 60 -3.24 15.95 13.36
N TYR A 61 -4.56 16.11 13.27
CA TYR A 61 -5.46 16.13 14.44
C TYR A 61 -5.90 14.75 14.91
N ASN A 62 -5.54 13.69 14.18
CA ASN A 62 -5.95 12.33 14.49
C ASN A 62 -5.01 11.67 15.50
N LEU A 63 -5.52 10.60 16.13
CA LEU A 63 -4.85 9.92 17.24
C LEU A 63 -3.60 9.13 16.83
N VAL A 64 -3.52 8.67 15.57
CA VAL A 64 -2.44 7.80 15.10
C VAL A 64 -1.44 8.64 14.31
N ASP A 65 -0.23 8.76 14.83
CA ASP A 65 0.81 9.64 14.26
C ASP A 65 1.62 8.98 13.14
N ASN A 66 1.57 7.65 13.02
CA ASN A 66 2.45 6.90 12.12
C ASN A 66 1.67 6.00 11.17
N VAL A 67 2.20 5.85 9.97
CA VAL A 67 1.75 4.82 9.01
C VAL A 67 2.71 3.63 9.01
N ASP A 68 2.18 2.44 8.81
CA ASP A 68 2.95 1.20 8.74
C ASP A 68 3.34 0.84 7.31
N SER A 69 2.51 1.20 6.35
CA SER A 69 2.77 1.06 4.90
C SER A 69 1.85 1.96 4.10
N ILE A 70 2.23 2.18 2.84
CA ILE A 70 1.37 2.79 1.83
C ILE A 70 1.17 1.77 0.71
N VAL A 71 -0.06 1.64 0.22
CA VAL A 71 -0.41 0.71 -0.84
C VAL A 71 -0.91 1.46 -2.07
N LEU A 72 -0.28 1.18 -3.21
CA LEU A 72 -0.69 1.69 -4.52
C LEU A 72 -1.14 0.50 -5.36
N SER A 73 -2.37 0.52 -5.87
CA SER A 73 -2.94 -0.62 -6.59
C SER A 73 -3.64 -0.19 -7.87
N GLY A 74 -3.68 -1.08 -8.84
CA GLY A 74 -4.66 -1.02 -9.92
C GLY A 74 -6.06 -1.40 -9.43
N GLY A 75 -6.99 -1.61 -10.34
CA GLY A 75 -8.28 -2.21 -10.08
C GLY A 75 -9.41 -1.28 -9.68
N SER A 76 -9.19 0.03 -9.73
CA SER A 76 -10.23 0.95 -9.31
C SER A 76 -10.74 0.61 -7.89
N THR A 77 -12.04 0.61 -7.65
CA THR A 77 -12.61 0.33 -6.33
C THR A 77 -12.24 -1.06 -5.78
N TRP A 78 -12.07 -2.08 -6.64
CA TRP A 78 -11.64 -3.41 -6.20
C TRP A 78 -10.19 -3.41 -5.68
N GLY A 79 -9.34 -2.55 -6.21
CA GLY A 79 -7.95 -2.40 -5.77
C GLY A 79 -7.78 -1.91 -4.34
N LEU A 80 -8.82 -1.31 -3.75
CA LEU A 80 -8.82 -0.91 -2.33
C LEU A 80 -8.67 -2.11 -1.38
N GLU A 81 -9.03 -3.31 -1.81
CA GLU A 81 -8.88 -4.54 -1.05
C GLU A 81 -7.39 -4.88 -0.79
N ALA A 82 -6.50 -4.51 -1.69
CA ALA A 82 -5.07 -4.73 -1.51
C ALA A 82 -4.55 -4.12 -0.19
N ALA A 83 -4.96 -2.90 0.15
CA ALA A 83 -4.54 -2.28 1.40
C ALA A 83 -5.12 -3.00 2.63
N SER A 84 -6.33 -3.56 2.54
CA SER A 84 -6.93 -4.35 3.62
C SER A 84 -6.17 -5.66 3.86
N SER A 85 -5.78 -6.35 2.78
CA SER A 85 -4.99 -7.58 2.87
C SER A 85 -3.57 -7.33 3.40
N VAL A 86 -2.95 -6.23 2.99
CA VAL A 86 -1.64 -5.79 3.54
C VAL A 86 -1.76 -5.46 5.02
N ALA A 87 -2.83 -4.81 5.48
CA ALA A 87 -3.06 -4.55 6.90
C ALA A 87 -3.12 -5.86 7.70
N SER A 88 -3.86 -6.85 7.20
CA SER A 88 -3.94 -8.17 7.82
C SER A 88 -2.57 -8.86 7.87
N PHE A 89 -1.81 -8.82 6.77
CA PHE A 89 -0.50 -9.44 6.66
C PHE A 89 0.55 -8.81 7.61
N ILE A 90 0.61 -7.48 7.65
CA ILE A 90 1.56 -6.74 8.51
C ILE A 90 1.14 -6.84 9.98
N GLY A 91 -0.14 -6.77 10.27
CA GLY A 91 -0.68 -6.92 11.62
C GLY A 91 -0.40 -8.30 12.21
N ALA A 92 -0.46 -9.36 11.40
CA ALA A 92 -0.07 -10.71 11.82
C ALA A 92 1.43 -10.82 12.18
N LYS A 93 2.27 -9.93 11.64
CA LYS A 93 3.70 -9.80 11.99
C LYS A 93 3.96 -8.90 13.20
N GLY A 94 2.91 -8.43 13.87
CA GLY A 94 3.01 -7.63 15.08
C GLY A 94 3.24 -6.13 14.86
N ARG A 95 3.08 -5.63 13.62
CA ARG A 95 3.14 -4.19 13.34
C ARG A 95 1.79 -3.52 13.49
N GLY A 96 1.81 -2.23 13.75
CA GLY A 96 0.62 -1.41 13.92
C GLY A 96 0.48 -0.81 15.31
N TYR A 97 -0.40 0.14 15.44
CA TYR A 97 -0.78 0.72 16.72
C TYR A 97 -1.38 -0.35 17.63
N LYS A 98 -0.93 -0.39 18.88
CA LYS A 98 -1.42 -1.34 19.88
C LYS A 98 -2.18 -0.59 20.99
N PRO A 99 -3.51 -0.54 20.93
CA PRO A 99 -4.31 0.01 22.01
C PRO A 99 -4.08 -0.80 23.31
N SER A 100 -4.01 -0.12 24.45
CA SER A 100 -3.63 -0.72 25.75
C SER A 100 -4.48 -1.91 26.18
N ASN A 101 -5.71 -2.04 25.70
CA ASN A 101 -6.68 -3.05 26.09
C ASN A 101 -6.97 -4.09 25.01
N PHE A 102 -6.19 -4.10 23.90
CA PHE A 102 -6.42 -5.01 22.78
C PHE A 102 -5.26 -5.99 22.61
N SER A 103 -5.61 -7.22 22.22
CA SER A 103 -4.63 -8.27 21.95
C SER A 103 -3.98 -8.17 20.56
N LYS A 104 -4.56 -7.38 19.66
CA LYS A 104 -4.08 -7.26 18.27
C LYS A 104 -3.61 -5.86 17.96
N ASN A 105 -2.60 -5.78 17.12
CA ASN A 105 -2.14 -4.54 16.54
C ASN A 105 -3.10 -4.09 15.41
N VAL A 106 -3.21 -2.79 15.24
CA VAL A 106 -4.05 -2.14 14.23
C VAL A 106 -3.12 -1.39 13.27
N PRO A 107 -2.72 -1.98 12.15
CA PRO A 107 -1.84 -1.31 11.19
C PRO A 107 -2.55 -0.17 10.48
N MET A 108 -1.86 0.94 10.34
CA MET A 108 -2.30 2.09 9.55
C MET A 108 -1.75 1.96 8.13
N ILE A 109 -2.65 1.63 7.19
CA ILE A 109 -2.28 1.35 5.79
C ILE A 109 -3.11 2.22 4.83
N PRO A 110 -2.75 3.50 4.66
CA PRO A 110 -3.37 4.30 3.63
C PRO A 110 -3.08 3.73 2.24
N GLY A 111 -4.06 3.85 1.37
CA GLY A 111 -3.97 3.33 0.01
C GLY A 111 -4.57 4.27 -1.01
N ALA A 112 -4.05 4.17 -2.23
CA ALA A 112 -4.60 4.82 -3.40
C ALA A 112 -4.64 3.85 -4.59
N ILE A 113 -5.65 4.02 -5.42
CA ILE A 113 -5.83 3.18 -6.61
C ILE A 113 -5.83 4.03 -7.87
N LEU A 114 -5.58 3.36 -8.99
CA LEU A 114 -5.82 3.91 -10.31
C LEU A 114 -6.82 3.04 -11.08
N TYR A 115 -7.44 3.65 -12.09
CA TYR A 115 -8.36 2.96 -12.98
C TYR A 115 -7.60 2.33 -14.14
N ASP A 116 -7.39 1.02 -14.09
CA ASP A 116 -6.74 0.23 -15.14
C ASP A 116 -7.66 -0.83 -15.77
N LEU A 117 -8.97 -0.71 -15.56
CA LEU A 117 -9.93 -1.70 -16.03
C LEU A 117 -10.11 -1.72 -17.55
N ALA A 118 -9.69 -0.67 -18.24
CA ALA A 118 -9.77 -0.54 -19.69
C ALA A 118 -8.43 -0.72 -20.42
N ASN A 119 -7.37 -1.14 -19.71
CA ASN A 119 -6.01 -1.25 -20.26
C ASN A 119 -5.72 -2.60 -20.95
N GLY A 120 -6.73 -3.45 -21.13
CA GLY A 120 -6.58 -4.81 -21.61
C GLY A 120 -6.48 -5.83 -20.49
N GLY A 121 -6.14 -7.08 -20.85
CA GLY A 121 -6.12 -8.21 -19.93
C GLY A 121 -7.51 -8.75 -19.62
N ASP A 122 -7.53 -9.93 -19.01
CA ASP A 122 -8.77 -10.59 -18.59
C ASP A 122 -9.25 -9.99 -17.27
N LYS A 123 -10.39 -9.31 -17.30
CA LYS A 123 -11.03 -8.70 -16.12
C LYS A 123 -12.22 -9.51 -15.60
N ASP A 124 -12.45 -10.71 -16.13
CA ASP A 124 -13.57 -11.58 -15.73
C ASP A 124 -13.18 -12.45 -14.53
N TRP A 125 -12.92 -11.85 -13.41
CA TRP A 125 -12.60 -12.54 -12.15
C TRP A 125 -13.83 -12.91 -11.30
N GLY A 126 -15.06 -12.62 -11.79
CA GLY A 126 -16.29 -12.90 -11.06
C GLY A 126 -16.34 -12.19 -9.69
N ALA A 127 -16.59 -12.97 -8.65
CA ALA A 127 -16.67 -12.45 -7.26
C ALA A 127 -15.31 -12.40 -6.54
N ASN A 128 -14.21 -12.79 -7.18
CA ASN A 128 -12.90 -12.92 -6.55
C ASN A 128 -11.85 -12.04 -7.24
N PRO A 129 -11.87 -10.73 -7.05
CA PRO A 129 -10.88 -9.82 -7.62
C PRO A 129 -9.48 -10.15 -7.06
N PRO A 130 -8.40 -10.01 -7.86
CA PRO A 130 -7.07 -10.50 -7.48
C PRO A 130 -6.32 -9.61 -6.48
N TYR A 131 -6.87 -8.49 -6.09
CA TYR A 131 -6.13 -7.41 -5.42
C TYR A 131 -5.75 -7.75 -3.98
N ALA A 132 -6.54 -8.56 -3.27
CA ALA A 132 -6.16 -9.07 -1.95
C ALA A 132 -4.87 -9.89 -2.03
N ASP A 133 -4.79 -10.83 -2.97
CA ASP A 133 -3.63 -11.69 -3.18
C ASP A 133 -2.42 -10.89 -3.68
N LEU A 134 -2.63 -9.95 -4.60
CA LEU A 134 -1.58 -9.05 -5.08
C LEU A 134 -1.01 -8.21 -3.93
N GLY A 135 -1.84 -7.69 -3.04
CA GLY A 135 -1.39 -6.95 -1.86
C GLY A 135 -0.49 -7.80 -0.96
N VAL A 136 -0.91 -9.02 -0.64
CA VAL A 136 -0.12 -9.95 0.19
C VAL A 136 1.19 -10.32 -0.49
N LYS A 137 1.16 -10.63 -1.79
CA LYS A 137 2.38 -10.94 -2.58
C LYS A 137 3.35 -9.75 -2.58
N ALA A 138 2.87 -8.54 -2.83
CA ALA A 138 3.70 -7.34 -2.79
C ALA A 138 4.31 -7.13 -1.40
N ALA A 139 3.53 -7.27 -0.33
CA ALA A 139 4.02 -7.15 1.05
C ALA A 139 5.02 -8.26 1.42
N SER A 140 4.93 -9.44 0.80
CA SER A 140 5.90 -10.52 0.99
C SER A 140 7.23 -10.27 0.29
N ASN A 141 7.22 -9.44 -0.77
CA ASN A 141 8.39 -9.09 -1.58
C ASN A 141 9.12 -7.83 -1.11
N LEU A 142 8.77 -7.30 0.07
CA LEU A 142 9.41 -6.10 0.61
C LEU A 142 10.93 -6.26 0.72
N SER A 143 11.68 -5.37 0.09
CA SER A 143 13.14 -5.37 0.08
C SER A 143 13.71 -3.96 -0.11
N LEU A 144 15.02 -3.81 0.17
CA LEU A 144 15.80 -2.60 -0.14
C LEU A 144 16.17 -2.50 -1.62
N ILE A 145 15.92 -3.56 -2.38
CA ILE A 145 16.16 -3.64 -3.82
C ILE A 145 14.86 -4.16 -4.43
N HIS A 146 14.06 -3.26 -4.96
CA HIS A 146 12.89 -3.65 -5.72
C HIS A 146 13.20 -3.60 -7.21
N ILE A 147 12.97 -4.69 -7.84
CA ILE A 147 13.12 -4.82 -9.28
C ILE A 147 11.76 -4.99 -9.89
#